data_e8e57f12316ed00fae0d6df116a50db1
#
_entry.id   e8e57f12316ed00fae0d6df116a50db1
#
_cell.length_a   1.000
_cell.length_b   1.000
_cell.length_c   1.000
_cell.angle_alpha   90.00
_cell.angle_beta   90.00
_cell.angle_gamma   90.00
#
_symmetry.space_group_name_H-M   'P 1'
#
loop_
_entity.id
_entity.type
_entity.pdbx_description
1 polymer ?
#
loop_
_entity_poly.entity_id
_entity_poly.type
_entity_poly.pdbx_seq_one_letter_code
_entity_poly.pdbx_strand_id
1 'polypeptide(L)'
;MEKDMKLLGMGLFWNDLAVGDRFGTVGRTLTETDLVNFVNLAWLTEELFTNTEERENMAIAGRVVPAALVYACAEGLLLPMMQGTGLAFLNATLDVKGPTFVGDTIHVECSVSEVRATSKGNRGLVRTENEVVNQRGETVLAYNPLRMMKGRDS
;
A
#
# COMPACT_ATOMS: atom_id res chain seq x y z
N MET A 1 19.46 -21.29 11.30
CA MET A 1 19.89 -19.99 11.85
C MET A 1 20.30 -20.19 13.29
N GLU A 2 21.43 -19.67 13.70
CA GLU A 2 21.91 -19.82 15.07
C GLU A 2 20.90 -19.19 16.05
N LYS A 3 20.76 -19.82 17.24
CA LYS A 3 19.71 -19.51 18.22
C LYS A 3 19.74 -18.08 18.75
N ASP A 4 20.87 -17.38 18.63
CA ASP A 4 21.05 -16.02 19.12
C ASP A 4 21.06 -14.93 18.04
N MET A 5 20.85 -15.32 16.77
CA MET A 5 20.83 -14.36 15.66
C MET A 5 19.46 -13.68 15.57
N LYS A 6 19.46 -12.36 15.72
CA LYS A 6 18.24 -11.56 15.52
C LYS A 6 18.03 -11.27 14.04
N LEU A 7 16.84 -11.62 13.54
CA LEU A 7 16.44 -11.32 12.19
C LEU A 7 15.95 -9.87 12.10
N LEU A 8 16.57 -9.07 11.23
CA LEU A 8 16.18 -7.67 11.00
C LEU A 8 15.04 -7.58 9.99
N GLY A 9 14.20 -6.56 10.16
CA GLY A 9 13.13 -6.25 9.20
C GLY A 9 11.97 -7.21 9.19
N MET A 10 11.78 -7.98 10.25
CA MET A 10 10.64 -8.87 10.38
C MET A 10 9.36 -8.06 10.62
N GLY A 11 8.28 -8.42 9.90
CA GLY A 11 6.97 -7.81 10.03
C GLY A 11 6.23 -8.17 11.33
N LEU A 12 4.98 -7.74 11.40
CA LEU A 12 4.12 -8.00 12.55
C LEU A 12 3.44 -9.37 12.42
N PHE A 13 3.12 -10.00 13.54
CA PHE A 13 2.38 -11.25 13.61
C PHE A 13 0.90 -10.96 13.93
N TRP A 14 -0.01 -11.77 13.39
CA TRP A 14 -1.44 -11.53 13.57
C TRP A 14 -1.86 -11.51 15.04
N ASN A 15 -1.26 -12.35 15.86
CA ASN A 15 -1.59 -12.49 17.28
C ASN A 15 -0.97 -11.41 18.18
N ASP A 16 -0.12 -10.54 17.61
CA ASP A 16 0.38 -9.34 18.27
C ASP A 16 -0.48 -8.10 17.94
N LEU A 17 -1.47 -8.24 17.04
CA LEU A 17 -2.33 -7.15 16.57
C LEU A 17 -3.69 -7.17 17.27
N ALA A 18 -4.24 -5.99 17.50
CA ALA A 18 -5.58 -5.80 18.04
C ALA A 18 -6.38 -4.79 17.20
N VAL A 19 -7.69 -4.95 17.15
CA VAL A 19 -8.59 -3.97 16.54
C VAL A 19 -8.36 -2.61 17.19
N GLY A 20 -8.18 -1.58 16.38
CA GLY A 20 -7.89 -0.23 16.83
C GLY A 20 -6.40 0.15 16.81
N ASP A 21 -5.48 -0.82 16.65
CA ASP A 21 -4.07 -0.51 16.45
C ASP A 21 -3.89 0.35 15.19
N ARG A 22 -3.01 1.36 15.28
CA ARG A 22 -2.75 2.29 14.19
C ARG A 22 -1.28 2.33 13.84
N PHE A 23 -1.00 2.46 12.54
CA PHE A 23 0.35 2.52 12.01
C PHE A 23 0.44 3.59 10.92
N GLY A 24 1.60 4.21 10.83
CA GLY A 24 1.94 5.13 9.75
C GLY A 24 3.26 4.72 9.12
N THR A 25 3.40 4.95 7.82
CA THR A 25 4.62 4.65 7.08
C THR A 25 5.50 5.88 6.92
N VAL A 26 6.75 5.66 6.51
CA VAL A 26 7.58 6.73 5.94
C VAL A 26 6.96 7.24 4.64
N GLY A 27 7.40 8.41 4.19
CA GLY A 27 6.96 8.99 2.91
C GLY A 27 7.80 8.50 1.74
N ARG A 28 7.19 8.49 0.55
CA ARG A 28 7.84 8.25 -0.73
C ARG A 28 7.39 9.26 -1.76
N THR A 29 8.33 9.92 -2.43
CA THR A 29 8.03 10.79 -3.57
C THR A 29 7.92 9.96 -4.85
N LEU A 30 6.82 10.13 -5.58
CA LEU A 30 6.62 9.51 -6.88
C LEU A 30 7.32 10.34 -7.95
N THR A 31 8.24 9.71 -8.69
CA THR A 31 9.06 10.37 -9.69
C THR A 31 8.56 10.10 -11.10
N GLU A 32 9.04 10.89 -12.07
CA GLU A 32 8.81 10.62 -13.49
C GLU A 32 9.31 9.22 -13.88
N THR A 33 10.44 8.79 -13.33
CA THR A 33 10.99 7.45 -13.55
C THR A 33 10.03 6.36 -13.07
N ASP A 34 9.42 6.54 -11.90
CA ASP A 34 8.41 5.60 -11.37
C ASP A 34 7.24 5.47 -12.35
N LEU A 35 6.73 6.59 -12.83
CA LEU A 35 5.62 6.62 -13.79
C LEU A 35 5.97 5.88 -15.08
N VAL A 36 7.09 6.22 -15.69
CA VAL A 36 7.53 5.62 -16.97
C VAL A 36 7.74 4.12 -16.83
N ASN A 37 8.44 3.70 -15.77
CA ASN A 37 8.68 2.29 -15.52
C ASN A 37 7.39 1.51 -15.29
N PHE A 38 6.44 2.07 -14.53
CA PHE A 38 5.17 1.42 -14.26
C PHE A 38 4.30 1.31 -15.51
N VAL A 39 4.19 2.38 -16.27
CA VAL A 39 3.41 2.40 -17.52
C VAL A 39 3.93 1.36 -18.50
N ASN A 40 5.25 1.26 -18.66
CA ASN A 40 5.87 0.28 -19.54
C ASN A 40 5.71 -1.16 -19.04
N LEU A 41 5.88 -1.37 -17.73
CA LEU A 41 5.70 -2.69 -17.11
C LEU A 41 4.27 -3.21 -17.25
N ALA A 42 3.31 -2.34 -17.03
CA ALA A 42 1.88 -2.67 -17.02
C ALA A 42 1.19 -2.56 -18.40
N TRP A 43 1.89 -2.05 -19.39
CA TRP A 43 1.33 -1.70 -20.72
C TRP A 43 0.20 -0.67 -20.64
N LEU A 44 0.21 0.16 -19.61
CA LEU A 44 -0.81 1.18 -19.38
C LEU A 44 -0.45 2.47 -20.16
N THR A 45 -0.35 2.35 -21.46
CA THR A 45 0.18 3.37 -22.35
C THR A 45 -0.87 4.35 -22.90
N GLU A 46 -1.95 4.58 -22.20
CA GLU A 46 -2.96 5.55 -22.59
C GLU A 46 -2.43 6.99 -22.54
N GLU A 47 -3.01 7.87 -23.35
CA GLU A 47 -2.56 9.25 -23.50
C GLU A 47 -2.56 10.05 -22.19
N LEU A 48 -3.46 9.73 -21.27
CA LEU A 48 -3.50 10.33 -19.94
C LEU A 48 -2.13 10.30 -19.24
N PHE A 49 -1.35 9.24 -19.46
CA PHE A 49 -0.04 9.02 -18.84
C PHE A 49 1.15 9.24 -19.78
N THR A 50 0.92 9.29 -21.09
CA THR A 50 1.98 9.32 -22.11
C THR A 50 2.06 10.59 -22.91
N ASN A 51 0.98 11.38 -22.98
CA ASN A 51 0.92 12.64 -23.71
C ASN A 51 0.83 13.81 -22.72
N THR A 52 1.77 14.74 -22.77
CA THR A 52 1.80 15.93 -21.90
C THR A 52 1.21 17.16 -22.58
N GLU A 53 0.87 17.07 -23.85
CA GLU A 53 0.24 18.13 -24.62
C GLU A 53 -1.30 18.03 -24.57
N GLU A 54 -1.99 19.08 -24.98
CA GLU A 54 -3.46 19.11 -25.11
C GLU A 54 -4.22 18.70 -23.83
N ARG A 55 -3.70 19.07 -22.68
CA ARG A 55 -4.28 18.73 -21.38
C ARG A 55 -5.61 19.45 -21.09
N GLU A 56 -5.93 20.50 -21.83
CA GLU A 56 -7.13 21.35 -21.61
C GLU A 56 -8.45 20.57 -21.71
N ASN A 57 -8.47 19.50 -22.52
CA ASN A 57 -9.65 18.64 -22.70
C ASN A 57 -9.67 17.40 -21.78
N MET A 58 -8.69 17.25 -20.90
CA MET A 58 -8.65 16.14 -19.95
C MET A 58 -9.27 16.54 -18.61
N ALA A 59 -9.91 15.59 -17.94
CA ALA A 59 -10.52 15.82 -16.63
C ALA A 59 -9.48 16.19 -15.56
N ILE A 60 -8.22 15.81 -15.75
CA ILE A 60 -7.11 16.06 -14.83
C ILE A 60 -6.02 16.81 -15.58
N ALA A 61 -5.73 18.03 -15.16
CA ALA A 61 -4.60 18.80 -15.64
C ALA A 61 -3.33 18.38 -14.89
N GLY A 62 -2.19 18.34 -15.59
CA GLY A 62 -0.90 18.01 -14.98
C GLY A 62 -0.45 16.59 -15.24
N ARG A 63 0.71 16.24 -14.66
CA ARG A 63 1.38 14.96 -14.87
C ARG A 63 0.86 13.93 -13.87
N VAL A 64 -0.36 13.41 -14.13
CA VAL A 64 -1.03 12.45 -13.28
C VAL A 64 -0.38 11.07 -13.36
N VAL A 65 -0.35 10.35 -12.24
CA VAL A 65 0.11 8.96 -12.18
C VAL A 65 -1.07 8.00 -12.10
N PRO A 66 -0.95 6.76 -12.61
CA PRO A 66 -2.01 5.78 -12.47
C PRO A 66 -2.34 5.49 -11.00
N ALA A 67 -3.63 5.36 -10.67
CA ALA A 67 -4.04 4.94 -9.32
C ALA A 67 -3.46 3.56 -8.95
N ALA A 68 -3.28 2.68 -9.94
CA ALA A 68 -2.62 1.39 -9.75
C ALA A 68 -1.16 1.53 -9.29
N LEU A 69 -0.43 2.53 -9.77
CA LEU A 69 0.93 2.83 -9.29
C LEU A 69 0.90 3.32 -7.83
N VAL A 70 -0.01 4.23 -7.51
CA VAL A 70 -0.19 4.73 -6.13
C VAL A 70 -0.47 3.56 -5.19
N TYR A 71 -1.37 2.66 -5.58
CA TYR A 71 -1.71 1.45 -4.83
C TYR A 71 -0.50 0.53 -4.63
N ALA A 72 0.23 0.25 -5.70
CA ALA A 72 1.44 -0.58 -5.63
C ALA A 72 2.50 0.02 -4.70
N CYS A 73 2.73 1.33 -4.78
CA CYS A 73 3.67 2.04 -3.90
C CYS A 73 3.21 2.05 -2.44
N ALA A 74 1.91 2.20 -2.20
CA ALA A 74 1.34 2.11 -0.85
C ALA A 74 1.60 0.72 -0.24
N GLU A 75 1.40 -0.34 -1.00
CA GLU A 75 1.71 -1.70 -0.57
C GLU A 75 3.21 -1.89 -0.27
N GLY A 76 4.07 -1.29 -1.07
CA GLY A 76 5.52 -1.29 -0.81
C GLY A 76 5.90 -0.56 0.47
N LEU A 77 5.25 0.56 0.77
CA LEU A 77 5.46 1.30 2.03
C LEU A 77 5.01 0.51 3.26
N LEU A 78 4.05 -0.39 3.11
CA LEU A 78 3.57 -1.27 4.18
C LEU A 78 4.42 -2.53 4.38
N LEU A 79 5.47 -2.71 3.61
CA LEU A 79 6.35 -3.88 3.74
C LEU A 79 6.82 -4.13 5.19
N PRO A 80 7.17 -3.12 6.00
CA PRO A 80 7.55 -3.34 7.40
C PRO A 80 6.49 -4.03 8.25
N MET A 81 5.21 -3.93 7.89
CA MET A 81 4.13 -4.63 8.59
C MET A 81 4.11 -6.14 8.28
N MET A 82 4.47 -6.54 7.06
CA MET A 82 4.23 -7.89 6.57
C MET A 82 5.48 -8.63 6.06
N GLN A 83 6.68 -8.05 6.22
CA GLN A 83 7.91 -8.70 5.78
C GLN A 83 8.11 -10.03 6.53
N GLY A 84 8.11 -11.13 5.78
CA GLY A 84 8.28 -12.47 6.33
C GLY A 84 7.07 -13.03 7.10
N THR A 85 6.03 -12.22 7.34
CA THR A 85 4.82 -12.63 8.06
C THR A 85 3.57 -12.67 7.18
N GLY A 86 3.53 -11.90 6.09
CA GLY A 86 2.44 -11.94 5.13
C GLY A 86 2.42 -13.25 4.36
N LEU A 87 1.27 -13.89 4.28
CA LEU A 87 1.09 -15.18 3.60
C LEU A 87 0.22 -15.08 2.36
N ALA A 88 -0.78 -14.22 2.38
CA ALA A 88 -1.69 -14.02 1.26
C ALA A 88 -2.43 -12.68 1.36
N PHE A 89 -2.68 -12.09 0.21
CA PHE A 89 -3.63 -10.98 0.04
C PHE A 89 -4.94 -11.57 -0.47
N LEU A 90 -6.03 -11.42 0.28
CA LEU A 90 -7.27 -12.14 -0.02
C LEU A 90 -8.30 -11.30 -0.76
N ASN A 91 -8.53 -10.07 -0.30
CA ASN A 91 -9.46 -9.14 -0.94
C ASN A 91 -9.21 -7.71 -0.45
N ALA A 92 -9.76 -6.76 -1.18
CA ALA A 92 -9.86 -5.37 -0.78
C ALA A 92 -10.96 -4.70 -1.61
N THR A 93 -11.55 -3.64 -1.08
CA THR A 93 -12.21 -2.60 -1.87
C THR A 93 -11.26 -1.43 -2.00
N LEU A 94 -11.32 -0.71 -3.10
CA LEU A 94 -10.43 0.38 -3.40
C LEU A 94 -11.20 1.56 -3.96
N ASP A 95 -11.05 2.74 -3.32
CA ASP A 95 -11.64 3.99 -3.75
C ASP A 95 -10.54 5.01 -4.07
N VAL A 96 -10.56 5.55 -5.27
CA VAL A 96 -9.71 6.69 -5.66
C VAL A 96 -10.42 7.96 -5.22
N LYS A 97 -9.80 8.69 -4.28
CA LYS A 97 -10.37 9.91 -3.71
C LYS A 97 -9.94 11.18 -4.42
N GLY A 98 -8.82 11.14 -5.11
CA GLY A 98 -8.30 12.28 -5.86
C GLY A 98 -7.08 11.90 -6.69
N PRO A 99 -6.63 12.81 -7.58
CA PRO A 99 -5.46 12.55 -8.42
C PRO A 99 -4.15 12.63 -7.62
N THR A 100 -3.18 11.85 -8.05
CA THR A 100 -1.79 11.93 -7.59
C THR A 100 -0.92 12.29 -8.78
N PHE A 101 0.06 13.17 -8.56
CA PHE A 101 0.92 13.68 -9.61
C PHE A 101 2.38 13.28 -9.40
N VAL A 102 3.14 13.25 -10.48
CA VAL A 102 4.61 13.19 -10.40
C VAL A 102 5.10 14.32 -9.49
N GLY A 103 5.96 13.99 -8.54
CA GLY A 103 6.46 14.90 -7.52
C GLY A 103 5.66 14.88 -6.21
N ASP A 104 4.49 14.27 -6.18
CA ASP A 104 3.77 14.09 -4.91
C ASP A 104 4.50 13.09 -4.02
N THR A 105 4.48 13.36 -2.72
CA THR A 105 5.03 12.47 -1.69
C THR A 105 3.87 11.86 -0.92
N ILE A 106 3.79 10.54 -0.93
CA ILE A 106 2.73 9.79 -0.27
C ILE A 106 3.26 9.03 0.94
N HIS A 107 2.39 8.82 1.92
CA HIS A 107 2.57 7.86 3.01
C HIS A 107 1.24 7.14 3.24
N VAL A 108 1.27 6.08 4.02
CA VAL A 108 0.07 5.30 4.36
C VAL A 108 -0.22 5.42 5.85
N GLU A 109 -1.46 5.69 6.18
CA GLU A 109 -2.01 5.60 7.53
C GLU A 109 -2.99 4.43 7.55
N CYS A 110 -2.84 3.52 8.50
CA CYS A 110 -3.74 2.38 8.60
C CYS A 110 -4.17 2.11 10.04
N SER A 111 -5.38 1.56 10.16
CA SER A 111 -5.93 1.08 11.41
C SER A 111 -6.45 -0.35 11.25
N VAL A 112 -6.21 -1.18 12.26
CA VAL A 112 -6.68 -2.56 12.26
C VAL A 112 -8.18 -2.57 12.57
N SER A 113 -8.98 -3.17 11.67
CA SER A 113 -10.43 -3.25 11.81
C SER A 113 -10.94 -4.66 12.08
N GLU A 114 -10.17 -5.70 11.77
CA GLU A 114 -10.53 -7.10 12.02
C GLU A 114 -9.27 -7.91 12.29
N VAL A 115 -9.33 -8.76 13.31
CA VAL A 115 -8.29 -9.75 13.63
C VAL A 115 -9.00 -11.04 14.02
N ARG A 116 -8.70 -12.14 13.33
CA ARG A 116 -9.26 -13.45 13.70
C ARG A 116 -8.32 -14.59 13.32
N ALA A 117 -8.29 -15.63 14.14
CA ALA A 117 -7.55 -16.84 13.83
C ALA A 117 -8.19 -17.61 12.68
N THR A 118 -7.40 -18.33 11.90
CA THR A 118 -7.91 -19.30 10.93
C THR A 118 -8.07 -20.68 11.57
N SER A 119 -8.80 -21.57 10.89
CA SER A 119 -9.05 -22.93 11.38
C SER A 119 -7.83 -23.85 11.33
N LYS A 120 -6.76 -23.49 10.62
CA LYS A 120 -5.58 -24.33 10.41
C LYS A 120 -4.28 -23.56 10.71
N GLY A 121 -3.42 -24.17 11.54
CA GLY A 121 -2.13 -23.64 11.89
C GLY A 121 -2.20 -22.34 12.70
N ASN A 122 -1.05 -21.78 13.03
CA ASN A 122 -0.97 -20.48 13.68
C ASN A 122 -0.97 -19.38 12.63
N ARG A 123 -2.13 -19.14 12.04
CA ARG A 123 -2.37 -18.11 11.02
C ARG A 123 -3.58 -17.28 11.43
N GLY A 124 -3.58 -16.02 11.05
CA GLY A 124 -4.71 -15.14 11.28
C GLY A 124 -5.04 -14.32 10.06
N LEU A 125 -6.27 -13.84 10.03
CA LEU A 125 -6.75 -12.88 9.05
C LEU A 125 -6.77 -11.51 9.71
N VAL A 126 -6.17 -10.54 9.04
CA VAL A 126 -6.09 -9.16 9.50
C VAL A 126 -6.61 -8.25 8.40
N ARG A 127 -7.62 -7.45 8.74
CA ARG A 127 -8.09 -6.37 7.87
C ARG A 127 -7.64 -5.05 8.45
N THR A 128 -7.13 -4.20 7.58
CA THR A 128 -6.83 -2.81 7.92
C THR A 128 -7.62 -1.87 7.03
N GLU A 129 -7.95 -0.69 7.56
CA GLU A 129 -8.48 0.45 6.81
C GLU A 129 -7.29 1.37 6.51
N ASN A 130 -6.94 1.50 5.24
CA ASN A 130 -5.76 2.20 4.78
C ASN A 130 -6.13 3.47 4.04
N GLU A 131 -5.46 4.57 4.38
CA GLU A 131 -5.53 5.83 3.65
C GLU A 131 -4.14 6.17 3.12
N VAL A 132 -4.07 6.45 1.82
CA VAL A 132 -2.86 6.98 1.18
C VAL A 132 -3.00 8.49 1.15
N VAL A 133 -2.06 9.16 1.80
CA VAL A 133 -2.12 10.61 2.05
C VAL A 133 -0.94 11.28 1.35
N ASN A 134 -1.20 12.40 0.66
CA ASN A 134 -0.16 13.20 0.01
C ASN A 134 0.45 14.23 0.96
N GLN A 135 1.44 15.00 0.48
CA GLN A 135 2.14 16.03 1.27
C GLN A 135 1.26 17.20 1.73
N ARG A 136 0.08 17.35 1.15
CA ARG A 136 -0.90 18.37 1.56
C ARG A 136 -1.89 17.86 2.61
N GLY A 137 -1.74 16.61 3.06
CA GLY A 137 -2.67 15.99 4.00
C GLY A 137 -3.98 15.50 3.37
N GLU A 138 -4.02 15.39 2.04
CA GLU A 138 -5.20 14.92 1.31
C GLU A 138 -5.13 13.40 1.13
N THR A 139 -6.23 12.71 1.43
CA THR A 139 -6.38 11.30 1.11
C THR A 139 -6.63 11.15 -0.40
N VAL A 140 -5.73 10.47 -1.10
CA VAL A 140 -5.83 10.25 -2.55
C VAL A 140 -6.35 8.86 -2.90
N LEU A 141 -6.17 7.90 -1.99
CA LEU A 141 -6.63 6.52 -2.16
C LEU A 141 -7.04 5.96 -0.80
N ALA A 142 -8.13 5.20 -0.75
CA ALA A 142 -8.54 4.45 0.43
C ALA A 142 -8.78 2.99 0.04
N TYR A 143 -8.28 2.05 0.83
CA TYR A 143 -8.49 0.64 0.59
C TYR A 143 -8.40 -0.17 1.89
N ASN A 144 -9.00 -1.36 1.90
CA ASN A 144 -9.16 -2.17 3.10
C ASN A 144 -8.71 -3.62 2.90
N PRO A 145 -7.41 -3.88 2.78
CA PRO A 145 -6.91 -5.21 2.47
C PRO A 145 -7.20 -6.20 3.61
N LEU A 146 -7.65 -7.39 3.24
CA LEU A 146 -7.67 -8.55 4.12
C LEU A 146 -6.46 -9.42 3.78
N ARG A 147 -5.61 -9.64 4.77
CA ARG A 147 -4.38 -10.44 4.63
C ARG A 147 -4.41 -11.64 5.55
N MET A 148 -3.86 -12.75 5.06
CA MET A 148 -3.48 -13.87 5.93
C MET A 148 -2.06 -13.64 6.41
N MET A 149 -1.83 -13.74 7.71
CA MET A 149 -0.54 -13.49 8.34
C MET A 149 -0.14 -14.62 9.27
N LYS A 150 1.18 -14.82 9.41
CA LYS A 150 1.75 -15.74 10.38
C LYS A 150 1.47 -15.30 11.80
N GLY A 151 1.33 -16.27 12.70
CA GLY A 151 1.35 -16.04 14.13
C GLY A 151 2.74 -16.18 14.72
N ARG A 152 2.97 -15.48 15.81
CA ARG A 152 4.15 -15.68 16.65
C ARG A 152 3.94 -16.95 17.48
N ASP A 153 4.94 -17.84 17.44
CA ASP A 153 4.94 -19.01 18.31
C ASP A 153 5.14 -18.59 19.77
N SER A 154 4.49 -19.30 20.65
CA SER A 154 4.56 -19.09 22.10
C SER A 154 5.89 -19.52 22.69
#